data_6dbad0c62f30482e1932ba3eea09d01f
#
_entry.id   6dbad0c62f30482e1932ba3eea09d01f
#
_cell.length_a   1.000
_cell.length_b   1.000
_cell.length_c   1.000
_cell.angle_alpha   90.00
_cell.angle_beta   90.00
_cell.angle_gamma   90.00
#
_symmetry.space_group_name_H-M   'P 1'
#
loop_
_entity.id
_entity.type
_entity.pdbx_description
1 polymer ?
#
loop_
_entity_poly.entity_id
_entity_poly.type
_entity_poly.pdbx_seq_one_letter_code
_entity_poly.pdbx_strand_id
1 'polypeptide(L)'
;NTISHLPEGLLSSLNELRSITLSRNNFSAFPSGGPSQFTNVDSINLEHNQIDKIPYGIFSRAKHLTKLNIKENQLTSLPLDVGTWVNMVELNLGTNQLSKLPEDIQCLQNLEVLVLSNNLLRRIPTSIGSLRKLRVLDLEENRLEQLPNEIGFLHELQRLVVQSNQLTCLPRAIGHLSNLIYLSIGENNLAYL
;
A
#
# COMPACT_ATOMS: atom_id res chain seq x y z
N ASN A 1 -16.88 7.97 -15.15
CA ASN A 1 -16.32 8.80 -16.23
C ASN A 1 -15.40 8.00 -17.13
N THR A 2 -14.96 8.62 -18.22
CA THR A 2 -14.11 7.96 -19.22
C THR A 2 -12.85 8.78 -19.55
N ILE A 3 -12.47 9.73 -18.69
CA ILE A 3 -11.29 10.55 -18.95
C ILE A 3 -10.01 9.71 -18.77
N SER A 4 -9.06 9.94 -19.66
CA SER A 4 -7.75 9.27 -19.63
C SER A 4 -6.58 10.25 -19.55
N HIS A 5 -6.86 11.53 -19.67
CA HIS A 5 -5.88 12.62 -19.66
C HIS A 5 -6.43 13.82 -18.95
N LEU A 6 -5.53 14.61 -18.37
CA LEU A 6 -5.82 15.95 -17.87
C LEU A 6 -5.19 16.97 -18.83
N PRO A 7 -5.71 18.21 -18.87
CA PRO A 7 -5.03 19.28 -19.62
C PRO A 7 -3.59 19.44 -19.14
N GLU A 8 -2.67 19.69 -20.07
CA GLU A 8 -1.27 19.88 -19.74
C GLU A 8 -1.07 21.02 -18.74
N GLY A 9 -0.28 20.76 -17.70
CA GLY A 9 0.02 21.74 -16.67
C GLY A 9 -1.10 22.03 -15.69
N LEU A 10 -2.24 21.35 -15.78
CA LEU A 10 -3.38 21.63 -14.90
C LEU A 10 -2.99 21.50 -13.42
N LEU A 11 -2.47 20.36 -13.01
CA LEU A 11 -2.19 20.12 -11.60
C LEU A 11 -1.05 20.99 -11.08
N SER A 12 -0.03 21.22 -11.90
CA SER A 12 1.12 22.07 -11.49
C SER A 12 0.76 23.56 -11.38
N SER A 13 -0.31 23.99 -12.03
CA SER A 13 -0.80 25.38 -11.89
C SER A 13 -1.73 25.59 -10.71
N LEU A 14 -2.23 24.51 -10.10
CA LEU A 14 -3.14 24.59 -8.94
C LEU A 14 -2.33 24.53 -7.63
N ASN A 15 -1.71 25.65 -7.26
CA ASN A 15 -0.73 25.70 -6.17
C ASN A 15 -1.30 25.40 -4.78
N GLU A 16 -2.58 25.59 -4.58
CA GLU A 16 -3.26 25.35 -3.29
C GLU A 16 -3.91 23.98 -3.20
N LEU A 17 -3.79 23.17 -4.25
CA LEU A 17 -4.44 21.87 -4.31
C LEU A 17 -3.80 20.92 -3.31
N ARG A 18 -4.63 20.33 -2.42
CA ARG A 18 -4.18 19.39 -1.38
C ARG A 18 -4.73 17.98 -1.58
N SER A 19 -5.86 17.84 -2.22
CA SER A 19 -6.50 16.55 -2.41
C SER A 19 -6.92 16.39 -3.86
N ILE A 20 -6.55 15.24 -4.45
CA ILE A 20 -6.87 14.90 -5.84
C ILE A 20 -7.62 13.59 -5.83
N THR A 21 -8.81 13.55 -6.45
CA THR A 21 -9.48 12.28 -6.72
C THR A 21 -9.83 12.19 -8.20
N LEU A 22 -9.30 11.16 -8.83
CA LEU A 22 -9.52 10.81 -10.24
C LEU A 22 -10.02 9.37 -10.34
N SER A 23 -10.68 8.90 -9.31
CA SER A 23 -11.18 7.53 -9.23
C SER A 23 -12.22 7.24 -10.32
N ARG A 24 -12.31 5.97 -10.71
CA ARG A 24 -13.29 5.48 -11.68
C ARG A 24 -13.23 6.21 -13.03
N ASN A 25 -12.05 6.22 -13.60
CA ASN A 25 -11.77 6.79 -14.92
C ASN A 25 -10.96 5.77 -15.77
N ASN A 26 -10.36 6.22 -16.84
CA ASN A 26 -9.62 5.38 -17.77
C ASN A 26 -8.14 5.74 -17.84
N PHE A 27 -7.55 6.22 -16.75
CA PHE A 27 -6.11 6.51 -16.72
C PHE A 27 -5.31 5.21 -16.81
N SER A 28 -4.42 5.13 -17.78
CA SER A 28 -3.46 4.03 -17.92
C SER A 28 -2.07 4.41 -17.38
N ALA A 29 -1.89 5.67 -17.02
CA ALA A 29 -0.66 6.21 -16.45
C ALA A 29 -0.98 7.34 -15.48
N PHE A 30 -0.01 7.70 -14.63
CA PHE A 30 -0.11 8.90 -13.81
C PHE A 30 -0.29 10.13 -14.71
N PRO A 31 -0.98 11.18 -14.21
CA PRO A 31 -1.10 12.42 -14.95
C PRO A 31 0.28 12.94 -15.37
N SER A 32 0.39 13.38 -16.62
CA SER A 32 1.62 13.97 -17.13
C SER A 32 1.88 15.32 -16.44
N GLY A 33 3.13 15.71 -16.31
CA GLY A 33 3.50 16.97 -15.66
C GLY A 33 4.59 16.84 -14.62
N GLY A 34 5.03 15.63 -14.35
CA GLY A 34 6.15 15.36 -13.45
C GLY A 34 5.86 15.60 -11.96
N PRO A 35 6.91 15.61 -11.13
CA PRO A 35 6.75 15.65 -9.67
C PRO A 35 6.25 16.99 -9.12
N SER A 36 6.41 18.10 -9.83
CA SER A 36 5.97 19.42 -9.37
C SER A 36 4.45 19.52 -9.19
N GLN A 37 3.67 18.65 -9.87
CA GLN A 37 2.21 18.68 -9.79
C GLN A 37 1.68 18.21 -8.41
N PHE A 38 2.52 17.58 -7.59
CA PHE A 38 2.11 17.05 -6.29
C PHE A 38 2.76 17.76 -5.10
N THR A 39 3.40 18.91 -5.32
CA THR A 39 4.22 19.60 -4.30
C THR A 39 3.47 19.87 -3.01
N ASN A 40 2.20 20.30 -3.08
CA ASN A 40 1.40 20.65 -1.90
C ASN A 40 0.29 19.64 -1.61
N VAL A 41 0.23 18.55 -2.36
CA VAL A 41 -0.82 17.54 -2.23
C VAL A 41 -0.55 16.64 -1.05
N ASP A 42 -1.55 16.42 -0.21
CA ASP A 42 -1.48 15.49 0.90
C ASP A 42 -2.23 14.17 0.65
N SER A 43 -3.18 14.15 -0.28
CA SER A 43 -4.01 12.98 -0.55
C SER A 43 -4.25 12.80 -2.05
N ILE A 44 -4.00 11.58 -2.55
CA ILE A 44 -4.23 11.21 -3.96
C ILE A 44 -5.09 9.94 -3.99
N ASN A 45 -6.19 10.02 -4.75
CA ASN A 45 -7.05 8.87 -5.01
C ASN A 45 -7.15 8.61 -6.51
N LEU A 46 -6.56 7.50 -6.95
CA LEU A 46 -6.57 7.01 -8.34
C LEU A 46 -7.26 5.63 -8.43
N GLU A 47 -8.12 5.32 -7.45
CA GLU A 47 -8.81 4.03 -7.40
C GLU A 47 -9.58 3.75 -8.69
N HIS A 48 -9.58 2.49 -9.10
CA HIS A 48 -10.36 2.00 -10.24
C HIS A 48 -10.02 2.73 -11.55
N ASN A 49 -8.81 2.60 -11.97
CA ASN A 49 -8.27 3.00 -13.27
C ASN A 49 -7.53 1.80 -13.87
N GLN A 50 -6.61 2.04 -14.77
CA GLN A 50 -5.84 1.01 -15.47
C GLN A 50 -4.34 1.28 -15.37
N ILE A 51 -3.91 1.88 -14.26
CA ILE A 51 -2.52 2.28 -14.05
C ILE A 51 -1.67 1.03 -13.78
N ASP A 52 -0.62 0.85 -14.56
CA ASP A 52 0.27 -0.31 -14.48
C ASP A 52 1.58 -0.04 -13.74
N LYS A 53 1.92 1.21 -13.49
CA LYS A 53 3.11 1.58 -12.72
C LYS A 53 3.01 2.96 -12.10
N ILE A 54 3.73 3.14 -11.01
CA ILE A 54 3.97 4.42 -10.38
C ILE A 54 5.35 4.89 -10.85
N PRO A 55 5.44 6.03 -11.58
CA PRO A 55 6.72 6.46 -12.14
C PRO A 55 7.76 6.75 -11.07
N TYR A 56 9.01 6.38 -11.33
CA TYR A 56 10.14 6.73 -10.49
C TYR A 56 10.22 8.26 -10.33
N GLY A 57 10.36 8.72 -9.10
CA GLY A 57 10.52 10.14 -8.79
C GLY A 57 9.25 10.98 -8.82
N ILE A 58 8.08 10.37 -9.14
CA ILE A 58 6.83 11.13 -9.26
C ILE A 58 6.47 11.90 -7.98
N PHE A 59 6.82 11.36 -6.83
CA PHE A 59 6.55 11.97 -5.53
C PHE A 59 7.79 12.63 -4.88
N SER A 60 8.85 12.86 -5.67
CA SER A 60 10.10 13.43 -5.13
C SER A 60 9.94 14.81 -4.50
N ARG A 61 8.90 15.54 -4.90
CA ARG A 61 8.56 16.87 -4.34
C ARG A 61 7.30 16.85 -3.49
N ALA A 62 6.68 15.71 -3.31
CA ALA A 62 5.43 15.56 -2.58
C ALA A 62 5.68 15.39 -1.08
N LYS A 63 6.23 16.39 -0.44
CA LYS A 63 6.63 16.33 0.98
C LYS A 63 5.47 16.26 1.96
N HIS A 64 4.27 16.57 1.51
CA HIS A 64 3.06 16.55 2.33
C HIS A 64 2.18 15.31 2.07
N LEU A 65 2.57 14.44 1.15
CA LEU A 65 1.76 13.29 0.77
C LEU A 65 1.71 12.28 1.91
N THR A 66 0.51 12.07 2.45
CA THR A 66 0.26 11.13 3.55
C THR A 66 -0.70 10.01 3.17
N LYS A 67 -1.50 10.19 2.12
CA LYS A 67 -2.49 9.21 1.70
C LYS A 67 -2.42 8.97 0.21
N LEU A 68 -2.24 7.70 -0.17
CA LEU A 68 -2.28 7.25 -1.56
C LEU A 68 -3.21 6.06 -1.68
N ASN A 69 -4.28 6.22 -2.46
CA ASN A 69 -5.17 5.13 -2.83
C ASN A 69 -5.05 4.86 -4.32
N ILE A 70 -4.51 3.71 -4.64
CA ILE A 70 -4.38 3.23 -6.03
C ILE A 70 -4.97 1.82 -6.16
N LYS A 71 -6.00 1.54 -5.36
CA LYS A 71 -6.75 0.29 -5.38
C LYS A 71 -7.40 0.07 -6.74
N GLU A 72 -7.55 -1.20 -7.11
CA GLU A 72 -8.19 -1.58 -8.39
C GLU A 72 -7.51 -0.95 -9.61
N ASN A 73 -6.23 -1.20 -9.72
CA ASN A 73 -5.42 -0.85 -10.89
C ASN A 73 -4.67 -2.10 -11.38
N GLN A 74 -3.58 -1.93 -12.09
CA GLN A 74 -2.83 -3.03 -12.71
C GLN A 74 -1.34 -3.02 -12.31
N LEU A 75 -1.03 -2.53 -11.11
CA LEU A 75 0.35 -2.48 -10.63
C LEU A 75 0.92 -3.89 -10.46
N THR A 76 2.12 -4.10 -11.00
CA THR A 76 2.87 -5.36 -10.82
C THR A 76 4.02 -5.20 -9.82
N SER A 77 4.45 -3.98 -9.55
CA SER A 77 5.52 -3.67 -8.60
C SER A 77 5.39 -2.24 -8.09
N LEU A 78 6.13 -1.92 -7.04
CA LEU A 78 6.31 -0.55 -6.55
C LEU A 78 7.60 0.04 -7.14
N PRO A 79 7.69 1.37 -7.27
CA PRO A 79 8.89 1.98 -7.82
C PRO A 79 10.09 1.80 -6.89
N LEU A 80 11.29 1.83 -7.45
CA LEU A 80 12.53 1.62 -6.70
C LEU A 80 12.76 2.69 -5.62
N ASP A 81 12.17 3.86 -5.77
CA ASP A 81 12.28 4.95 -4.80
C ASP A 81 11.15 4.99 -3.76
N VAL A 82 10.41 3.89 -3.61
CA VAL A 82 9.32 3.81 -2.62
C VAL A 82 9.77 4.20 -1.21
N GLY A 83 11.02 3.92 -0.86
CA GLY A 83 11.58 4.26 0.44
C GLY A 83 11.66 5.77 0.72
N THR A 84 11.46 6.60 -0.29
CA THR A 84 11.42 8.06 -0.12
C THR A 84 10.05 8.58 0.35
N TRP A 85 9.02 7.74 0.37
CA TRP A 85 7.65 8.12 0.77
C TRP A 85 7.51 8.16 2.31
N VAL A 86 8.41 8.85 2.96
CA VAL A 86 8.57 8.78 4.43
C VAL A 86 7.42 9.39 5.23
N ASN A 87 6.60 10.22 4.61
CA ASN A 87 5.45 10.84 5.27
C ASN A 87 4.14 10.08 5.05
N MET A 88 4.19 8.97 4.30
CA MET A 88 2.99 8.18 4.01
C MET A 88 2.41 7.60 5.30
N VAL A 89 1.10 7.79 5.50
CA VAL A 89 0.33 7.28 6.63
C VAL A 89 -0.64 6.20 6.19
N GLU A 90 -1.29 6.38 5.05
CA GLU A 90 -2.22 5.39 4.50
C GLU A 90 -1.84 5.06 3.06
N LEU A 91 -1.61 3.77 2.80
CA LEU A 91 -1.26 3.26 1.47
C LEU A 91 -2.20 2.12 1.12
N ASN A 92 -3.08 2.34 0.14
CA ASN A 92 -4.00 1.32 -0.35
C ASN A 92 -3.59 0.86 -1.73
N LEU A 93 -3.10 -0.37 -1.80
CA LEU A 93 -2.64 -1.05 -3.01
C LEU A 93 -3.52 -2.28 -3.33
N GLY A 94 -4.70 -2.36 -2.73
CA GLY A 94 -5.60 -3.49 -2.91
C GLY A 94 -5.99 -3.71 -4.36
N THR A 95 -6.28 -4.95 -4.72
CA THR A 95 -6.73 -5.34 -6.05
C THR A 95 -5.81 -4.81 -7.15
N ASN A 96 -4.58 -5.26 -7.11
CA ASN A 96 -3.55 -5.06 -8.12
C ASN A 96 -2.92 -6.42 -8.44
N GLN A 97 -1.72 -6.44 -8.98
CA GLN A 97 -1.02 -7.67 -9.38
C GLN A 97 0.38 -7.73 -8.76
N LEU A 98 0.53 -7.20 -7.55
CA LEU A 98 1.82 -7.19 -6.86
C LEU A 98 2.22 -8.61 -6.48
N SER A 99 3.41 -9.05 -6.91
CA SER A 99 3.94 -10.37 -6.60
C SER A 99 4.91 -10.35 -5.41
N LYS A 100 5.42 -9.18 -5.04
CA LYS A 100 6.29 -9.00 -3.88
C LYS A 100 6.24 -7.57 -3.37
N LEU A 101 6.61 -7.41 -2.11
CA LEU A 101 6.75 -6.12 -1.45
C LEU A 101 8.25 -5.85 -1.27
N PRO A 102 8.76 -4.67 -1.64
CA PRO A 102 10.19 -4.40 -1.54
C PRO A 102 10.63 -4.23 -0.08
N GLU A 103 11.91 -4.54 0.19
CA GLU A 103 12.51 -4.34 1.50
C GLU A 103 12.43 -2.87 1.96
N ASP A 104 12.48 -1.94 1.02
CA ASP A 104 12.45 -0.51 1.30
C ASP A 104 11.11 -0.02 1.87
N ILE A 105 10.10 -0.89 1.94
CA ILE A 105 8.87 -0.58 2.67
C ILE A 105 9.18 -0.20 4.13
N GLN A 106 10.27 -0.71 4.69
CA GLN A 106 10.73 -0.39 6.04
C GLN A 106 10.98 1.10 6.27
N CYS A 107 11.21 1.86 5.21
CA CYS A 107 11.49 3.31 5.30
C CYS A 107 10.22 4.13 5.57
N LEU A 108 9.04 3.54 5.40
CA LEU A 108 7.77 4.23 5.59
C LEU A 108 7.38 4.25 7.08
N GLN A 109 8.19 4.96 7.87
CA GLN A 109 8.13 4.91 9.33
C GLN A 109 6.86 5.52 9.94
N ASN A 110 6.09 6.26 9.17
CA ASN A 110 4.83 6.85 9.62
C ASN A 110 3.60 6.07 9.16
N LEU A 111 3.79 4.95 8.47
CA LEU A 111 2.69 4.17 7.91
C LEU A 111 1.84 3.56 9.02
N GLU A 112 0.54 3.84 8.98
CA GLU A 112 -0.45 3.32 9.92
C GLU A 112 -1.41 2.34 9.28
N VAL A 113 -1.73 2.52 8.01
CA VAL A 113 -2.66 1.65 7.28
C VAL A 113 -2.00 1.18 5.99
N LEU A 114 -1.86 -0.14 5.86
CA LEU A 114 -1.34 -0.77 4.64
C LEU A 114 -2.34 -1.82 4.16
N VAL A 115 -2.95 -1.56 3.01
CA VAL A 115 -3.89 -2.47 2.37
C VAL A 115 -3.25 -3.07 1.14
N LEU A 116 -3.10 -4.39 1.16
CA LEU A 116 -2.50 -5.20 0.09
C LEU A 116 -3.44 -6.35 -0.33
N SER A 117 -4.71 -6.25 0.02
CA SER A 117 -5.70 -7.30 -0.31
C SER A 117 -5.78 -7.53 -1.81
N ASN A 118 -6.10 -8.78 -2.19
CA ASN A 118 -6.29 -9.17 -3.57
C ASN A 118 -5.10 -8.79 -4.48
N ASN A 119 -3.95 -9.32 -4.14
CA ASN A 119 -2.73 -9.27 -4.93
C ASN A 119 -2.19 -10.68 -5.13
N LEU A 120 -0.92 -10.83 -5.49
CA LEU A 120 -0.28 -12.10 -5.80
C LEU A 120 0.90 -12.39 -4.87
N LEU A 121 0.87 -11.82 -3.66
CA LEU A 121 1.99 -11.93 -2.72
C LEU A 121 2.13 -13.36 -2.20
N ARG A 122 3.34 -13.91 -2.27
CA ARG A 122 3.68 -15.23 -1.71
C ARG A 122 4.33 -15.11 -0.34
N ARG A 123 4.94 -13.97 -0.05
CA ARG A 123 5.60 -13.68 1.23
C ARG A 123 5.58 -12.20 1.52
N ILE A 124 5.80 -11.88 2.77
CA ILE A 124 6.01 -10.52 3.25
C ILE A 124 7.45 -10.43 3.71
N PRO A 125 8.20 -9.36 3.37
CA PRO A 125 9.58 -9.24 3.81
C PRO A 125 9.68 -9.08 5.32
N THR A 126 10.79 -9.52 5.90
CA THR A 126 11.04 -9.37 7.34
C THR A 126 11.09 -7.91 7.77
N SER A 127 11.43 -7.02 6.84
CA SER A 127 11.43 -5.58 7.07
C SER A 127 10.07 -4.99 7.43
N ILE A 128 8.98 -5.74 7.24
CA ILE A 128 7.64 -5.31 7.69
C ILE A 128 7.65 -4.98 9.20
N GLY A 129 8.46 -5.67 9.98
CA GLY A 129 8.59 -5.45 11.42
C GLY A 129 9.11 -4.08 11.83
N SER A 130 9.65 -3.32 10.87
CA SER A 130 10.14 -1.95 11.11
C SER A 130 9.03 -0.91 11.08
N LEU A 131 7.83 -1.28 10.63
CA LEU A 131 6.68 -0.36 10.54
C LEU A 131 5.99 -0.22 11.90
N ARG A 132 6.66 0.44 12.84
CA ARG A 132 6.26 0.46 14.27
C ARG A 132 4.95 1.17 14.55
N LYS A 133 4.47 2.00 13.64
CA LYS A 133 3.19 2.73 13.79
C LYS A 133 2.03 2.01 13.11
N LEU A 134 2.27 0.87 12.46
CA LEU A 134 1.24 0.19 11.69
C LEU A 134 0.10 -0.30 12.61
N ARG A 135 -1.13 0.09 12.28
CA ARG A 135 -2.35 -0.27 12.98
C ARG A 135 -3.21 -1.25 12.20
N VAL A 136 -3.19 -1.15 10.88
CA VAL A 136 -3.98 -2.01 9.99
C VAL A 136 -3.07 -2.62 8.94
N LEU A 137 -3.07 -3.95 8.86
CA LEU A 137 -2.40 -4.71 7.80
C LEU A 137 -3.41 -5.66 7.18
N ASP A 138 -3.82 -5.38 5.96
CA ASP A 138 -4.79 -6.19 5.22
C ASP A 138 -4.08 -6.92 4.08
N LEU A 139 -3.99 -8.23 4.23
CA LEU A 139 -3.34 -9.15 3.28
C LEU A 139 -4.33 -10.18 2.72
N GLU A 140 -5.63 -9.92 2.81
CA GLU A 140 -6.68 -10.81 2.33
C GLU A 140 -6.48 -11.17 0.85
N GLU A 141 -6.81 -12.41 0.50
CA GLU A 141 -6.76 -12.86 -0.90
C GLU A 141 -5.40 -12.63 -1.57
N ASN A 142 -4.37 -13.21 -0.99
CA ASN A 142 -3.04 -13.31 -1.59
C ASN A 142 -2.67 -14.80 -1.70
N ARG A 143 -1.40 -15.10 -1.83
CA ARG A 143 -0.86 -16.46 -1.94
C ARG A 143 0.18 -16.74 -0.86
N LEU A 144 0.00 -16.11 0.31
CA LEU A 144 0.97 -16.22 1.41
C LEU A 144 1.04 -17.65 1.93
N GLU A 145 2.22 -18.20 1.97
CA GLU A 145 2.50 -19.53 2.51
C GLU A 145 2.86 -19.48 3.98
N GLN A 146 3.44 -18.36 4.41
CA GLN A 146 3.81 -18.11 5.81
C GLN A 146 3.91 -16.61 6.07
N LEU A 147 3.87 -16.24 7.35
CA LEU A 147 4.15 -14.89 7.80
C LEU A 147 5.52 -14.85 8.48
N PRO A 148 6.28 -13.75 8.36
CA PRO A 148 7.57 -13.64 9.04
C PRO A 148 7.37 -13.47 10.54
N ASN A 149 8.33 -13.95 11.34
CA ASN A 149 8.31 -13.79 12.79
C ASN A 149 8.34 -12.30 13.18
N GLU A 150 8.93 -11.46 12.35
CA GLU A 150 9.06 -10.02 12.56
C GLU A 150 7.71 -9.29 12.59
N ILE A 151 6.62 -9.95 12.18
CA ILE A 151 5.29 -9.39 12.35
C ILE A 151 4.98 -9.13 13.83
N GLY A 152 5.59 -9.88 14.73
CA GLY A 152 5.46 -9.70 16.18
C GLY A 152 6.01 -8.37 16.71
N PHE A 153 6.79 -7.65 15.91
CA PHE A 153 7.28 -6.32 16.28
C PHE A 153 6.27 -5.20 16.05
N LEU A 154 5.14 -5.50 15.40
CA LEU A 154 4.11 -4.51 15.11
C LEU A 154 3.22 -4.28 16.33
N HIS A 155 3.78 -3.68 17.39
CA HIS A 155 3.10 -3.56 18.69
C HIS A 155 1.86 -2.68 18.67
N GLU A 156 1.72 -1.79 17.71
CA GLU A 156 0.53 -0.95 17.55
C GLU A 156 -0.53 -1.57 16.65
N LEU A 157 -0.27 -2.76 16.10
CA LEU A 157 -1.21 -3.41 15.18
C LEU A 157 -2.52 -3.76 15.89
N GLN A 158 -3.63 -3.29 15.31
CA GLN A 158 -4.98 -3.48 15.82
C GLN A 158 -5.80 -4.43 14.96
N ARG A 159 -5.52 -4.45 13.66
CA ARG A 159 -6.26 -5.24 12.68
C ARG A 159 -5.30 -5.97 11.76
N LEU A 160 -5.36 -7.30 11.79
CA LEU A 160 -4.59 -8.16 10.90
C LEU A 160 -5.54 -9.07 10.12
N VAL A 161 -5.56 -8.93 8.81
CA VAL A 161 -6.38 -9.74 7.92
C VAL A 161 -5.47 -10.55 7.02
N VAL A 162 -5.48 -11.86 7.20
CA VAL A 162 -4.73 -12.82 6.37
C VAL A 162 -5.64 -13.91 5.81
N GLN A 163 -6.94 -13.67 5.81
CA GLN A 163 -7.95 -14.56 5.25
C GLN A 163 -7.68 -14.85 3.77
N SER A 164 -8.05 -16.05 3.33
CA SER A 164 -7.95 -16.47 1.91
C SER A 164 -6.50 -16.38 1.39
N ASN A 165 -5.62 -17.06 2.09
CA ASN A 165 -4.22 -17.27 1.69
C ASN A 165 -3.92 -18.78 1.71
N GLN A 166 -2.65 -19.15 1.79
CA GLN A 166 -2.19 -20.56 1.79
C GLN A 166 -1.37 -20.87 3.04
N LEU A 167 -1.65 -20.17 4.15
CA LEU A 167 -0.91 -20.35 5.40
C LEU A 167 -1.14 -21.76 5.97
N THR A 168 -0.06 -22.42 6.37
CA THR A 168 -0.13 -23.74 7.02
C THR A 168 -0.01 -23.64 8.54
N CYS A 169 0.58 -22.55 9.03
CA CYS A 169 0.68 -22.23 10.45
C CYS A 169 0.82 -20.72 10.63
N LEU A 170 0.66 -20.26 11.86
CA LEU A 170 0.95 -18.88 12.24
C LEU A 170 2.23 -18.86 13.07
N PRO A 171 3.07 -17.83 12.93
CA PRO A 171 4.23 -17.69 13.79
C PRO A 171 3.78 -17.44 15.24
N ARG A 172 4.50 -17.99 16.19
CA ARG A 172 4.21 -17.76 17.61
C ARG A 172 4.27 -16.27 17.98
N ALA A 173 5.04 -15.51 17.24
CA ALA A 173 5.18 -14.07 17.41
C ALA A 173 3.85 -13.31 17.28
N ILE A 174 2.83 -13.89 16.65
CA ILE A 174 1.48 -13.30 16.63
C ILE A 174 0.99 -13.01 18.06
N GLY A 175 1.38 -13.83 19.03
CA GLY A 175 1.04 -13.63 20.43
C GLY A 175 1.64 -12.35 21.04
N HIS A 176 2.61 -11.73 20.40
CA HIS A 176 3.21 -10.46 20.83
C HIS A 176 2.40 -9.23 20.40
N LEU A 177 1.38 -9.43 19.55
CA LEU A 177 0.52 -8.33 19.07
C LEU A 177 -0.52 -7.96 20.12
N SER A 178 -0.05 -7.35 21.21
CA SER A 178 -0.85 -7.09 22.40
C SER A 178 -2.00 -6.09 22.20
N ASN A 179 -1.96 -5.29 21.16
CA ASN A 179 -3.01 -4.33 20.83
C ASN A 179 -3.98 -4.83 19.75
N LEU A 180 -3.83 -6.08 19.32
CA LEU A 180 -4.66 -6.63 18.25
C LEU A 180 -6.11 -6.79 18.72
N ILE A 181 -7.04 -6.20 17.95
CA ILE A 181 -8.47 -6.20 18.21
C ILE A 181 -9.20 -7.14 17.25
N TYR A 182 -8.70 -7.25 16.03
CA TYR A 182 -9.31 -8.06 14.97
C TYR A 182 -8.26 -8.92 14.29
N LEU A 183 -8.51 -10.23 14.24
CA LEU A 183 -7.66 -11.20 13.54
C LEU A 183 -8.55 -12.06 12.64
N SER A 184 -8.31 -12.01 11.33
CA SER A 184 -9.02 -12.83 10.36
C SER A 184 -8.04 -13.80 9.69
N ILE A 185 -8.26 -15.11 9.90
CA ILE A 185 -7.36 -16.17 9.42
C ILE A 185 -8.12 -17.27 8.62
N GLY A 186 -9.39 -17.04 8.33
CA GLY A 186 -10.20 -18.01 7.59
C GLY A 186 -9.67 -18.33 6.21
N GLU A 187 -10.16 -19.41 5.61
CA GLU A 187 -9.81 -19.81 4.25
C GLU A 187 -8.28 -19.88 4.01
N ASN A 188 -7.61 -20.63 4.87
CA ASN A 188 -6.21 -20.99 4.76
C ASN A 188 -6.08 -22.51 4.89
N ASN A 189 -4.87 -23.01 5.04
CA ASN A 189 -4.56 -24.44 5.19
C ASN A 189 -4.06 -24.74 6.62
N LEU A 190 -4.54 -23.99 7.61
CA LEU A 190 -4.10 -24.13 8.99
C LEU A 190 -4.62 -25.45 9.57
N ALA A 191 -3.71 -26.30 10.06
CA ALA A 191 -4.03 -27.54 10.72
C ALA A 191 -4.03 -27.41 12.25
N TYR A 192 -3.32 -26.41 12.77
CA TYR A 192 -3.20 -26.09 14.19
C TYR A 192 -2.72 -24.65 14.36
N LEU A 193 -2.86 -24.13 15.56
CA LEU A 193 -2.39 -22.79 15.93
C LEU A 193 -1.26 -22.87 16.95
#